data_bb3386e7d42c0bc8f8d859b27c5e2e1f
#
_entry.id   bb3386e7d42c0bc8f8d859b27c5e2e1f
#
_cell.length_a   1.000
_cell.length_b   1.000
_cell.length_c   1.000
_cell.angle_alpha   90.00
_cell.angle_beta   90.00
_cell.angle_gamma   90.00
#
_symmetry.space_group_name_H-M   'P 1'
#
loop_
_entity.id
_entity.type
_entity.pdbx_description
1 polymer ?
#
loop_
_entity_poly.entity_id
_entity_poly.type
_entity_poly.pdbx_seq_one_letter_code
_entity_poly.pdbx_strand_id
1 'polypeptide(L)'
;MKFVCYADWSELPASVDQLFALTEKESLFFSRTWFENLHKHGFGDDQTLLLACVVDGEKVVALLPLMQTGGEHAYPVKHLYTSLYTLLIEYSGNRQILACLIEGLRALPLHSLQLEPVAENDLSLHELEQTMTSYGYTCHRYFSFYNWYHRTNGESFSDYLAARPSRVRNTVGRKQRKLKREQDYRIELFTKGHLDQALADYRAVYDASWKANEVFEPFVEGLAKNLSESGWLRLAILYINNHPAAAQFWFVAHGKASIFKLVYDEAWKRYSPGTILLAYLMEQVVDRDKVEEIDFLTGNDAYKQDWMSQRRQRWRLSCIDNNPQTARGINPISALRVKLKSLKEKVYNR
;
A
#
# COMPACT_ATOMS: atom_id res chain seq x y z
N MET A 1 2.54 6.54 -31.06
CA MET A 1 2.98 6.19 -29.70
C MET A 1 4.48 5.92 -29.69
N LYS A 2 5.17 6.24 -28.60
CA LYS A 2 6.58 5.94 -28.37
C LYS A 2 6.80 5.51 -26.91
N PHE A 3 7.76 4.62 -26.70
CA PHE A 3 8.28 4.29 -25.37
C PHE A 3 9.35 5.30 -24.96
N VAL A 4 9.29 5.75 -23.70
CA VAL A 4 10.32 6.59 -23.07
C VAL A 4 10.51 6.10 -21.64
N CYS A 5 11.75 5.92 -21.21
CA CYS A 5 12.09 5.59 -19.83
C CYS A 5 12.76 6.81 -19.17
N TYR A 6 12.19 7.30 -18.07
CA TYR A 6 12.75 8.41 -17.30
C TYR A 6 13.39 7.88 -16.02
N ALA A 7 14.41 8.57 -15.54
CA ALA A 7 15.16 8.19 -14.34
C ALA A 7 14.75 9.00 -13.09
N ASP A 8 13.98 10.07 -13.27
CA ASP A 8 13.50 10.92 -12.19
C ASP A 8 12.04 11.39 -12.44
N TRP A 9 11.30 11.58 -11.34
CA TRP A 9 9.90 12.05 -11.40
C TRP A 9 9.77 13.46 -11.99
N SER A 10 10.79 14.31 -11.83
CA SER A 10 10.81 15.67 -12.39
C SER A 10 10.97 15.71 -13.91
N GLU A 11 11.46 14.63 -14.51
CA GLU A 11 11.60 14.50 -15.97
C GLU A 11 10.30 14.12 -16.67
N LEU A 12 9.30 13.64 -15.92
CA LEU A 12 8.02 13.24 -16.49
C LEU A 12 7.28 14.44 -17.11
N PRO A 13 6.69 14.28 -18.31
CA PRO A 13 5.84 15.32 -18.90
C PRO A 13 4.68 15.68 -17.97
N ALA A 14 4.28 16.96 -17.93
CA ALA A 14 3.17 17.44 -17.10
C ALA A 14 1.85 16.66 -17.38
N SER A 15 1.69 16.11 -18.58
CA SER A 15 0.52 15.29 -18.94
C SER A 15 0.36 14.03 -18.09
N VAL A 16 1.42 13.58 -17.40
CA VAL A 16 1.33 12.42 -16.48
C VAL A 16 0.38 12.69 -15.31
N ASP A 17 0.16 13.93 -14.92
CA ASP A 17 -0.75 14.28 -13.83
C ASP A 17 -2.20 13.89 -14.13
N GLN A 18 -2.60 13.90 -15.40
CA GLN A 18 -3.91 13.41 -15.82
C GLN A 18 -4.04 11.90 -15.61
N LEU A 19 -2.97 11.14 -15.88
CA LEU A 19 -2.93 9.71 -15.65
C LEU A 19 -3.00 9.38 -14.15
N PHE A 20 -2.24 10.09 -13.32
CA PHE A 20 -2.32 9.93 -11.87
C PHE A 20 -3.70 10.29 -11.32
N ALA A 21 -4.30 11.41 -11.75
CA ALA A 21 -5.64 11.81 -11.32
C ALA A 21 -6.73 10.80 -11.72
N LEU A 22 -6.50 10.01 -12.77
CA LEU A 22 -7.38 8.90 -13.15
C LEU A 22 -7.18 7.69 -12.23
N THR A 23 -5.93 7.24 -12.08
CA THR A 23 -5.61 5.97 -11.41
C THR A 23 -5.69 6.04 -9.89
N GLU A 24 -5.40 7.20 -9.27
CA GLU A 24 -5.53 7.38 -7.82
C GLU A 24 -6.95 7.21 -7.30
N LYS A 25 -7.98 7.38 -8.17
CA LYS A 25 -9.38 7.12 -7.81
C LYS A 25 -9.62 5.66 -7.41
N GLU A 26 -8.82 4.74 -7.94
CA GLU A 26 -8.89 3.33 -7.57
C GLU A 26 -8.14 3.04 -6.28
N SER A 27 -6.99 3.70 -6.07
CA SER A 27 -6.18 3.51 -4.86
C SER A 27 -5.16 4.63 -4.67
N LEU A 28 -4.99 5.08 -3.42
CA LEU A 28 -3.88 5.99 -3.06
C LEU A 28 -2.51 5.43 -3.47
N PHE A 29 -2.33 4.12 -3.48
CA PHE A 29 -1.08 3.47 -3.90
C PHE A 29 -0.73 3.73 -5.38
N PHE A 30 -1.67 4.24 -6.17
CA PHE A 30 -1.52 4.58 -7.59
C PHE A 30 -1.37 6.10 -7.80
N SER A 31 -1.25 6.87 -6.73
CA SER A 31 -1.11 8.32 -6.79
C SER A 31 0.34 8.77 -6.94
N ARG A 32 0.54 9.95 -7.54
CA ARG A 32 1.82 10.62 -7.59
C ARG A 32 2.39 10.86 -6.18
N THR A 33 1.54 11.29 -5.26
CA THR A 33 1.86 11.52 -3.84
C THR A 33 2.50 10.29 -3.19
N TRP A 34 1.96 9.09 -3.44
CA TRP A 34 2.51 7.86 -2.91
C TRP A 34 3.90 7.55 -3.47
N PHE A 35 4.04 7.56 -4.80
CA PHE A 35 5.29 7.19 -5.45
C PHE A 35 6.43 8.17 -5.17
N GLU A 36 6.18 9.48 -5.19
CA GLU A 36 7.19 10.49 -4.89
C GLU A 36 7.64 10.43 -3.42
N ASN A 37 6.70 10.28 -2.48
CA ASN A 37 7.05 10.12 -1.07
C ASN A 37 7.88 8.84 -0.85
N LEU A 38 7.53 7.77 -1.57
CA LEU A 38 8.26 6.51 -1.52
C LEU A 38 9.67 6.65 -2.06
N HIS A 39 9.84 7.29 -3.23
CA HIS A 39 11.14 7.54 -3.82
C HIS A 39 12.03 8.42 -2.92
N LYS A 40 11.44 9.48 -2.33
CA LYS A 40 12.17 10.43 -1.49
C LYS A 40 12.63 9.83 -0.15
N HIS A 41 11.86 8.90 0.42
CA HIS A 41 12.04 8.46 1.81
C HIS A 41 12.14 6.94 2.01
N GLY A 42 11.92 6.16 0.96
CA GLY A 42 11.82 4.69 1.07
C GLY A 42 12.91 3.92 0.36
N PHE A 43 13.83 4.58 -0.37
CA PHE A 43 14.86 3.94 -1.15
C PHE A 43 16.26 4.25 -0.64
N GLY A 44 17.20 3.29 -0.92
CA GLY A 44 18.63 3.48 -0.73
C GLY A 44 19.29 3.98 -2.02
N ASP A 45 20.53 4.45 -1.91
CA ASP A 45 21.33 5.02 -3.00
C ASP A 45 21.71 4.01 -4.10
N ASP A 46 21.51 2.71 -3.87
CA ASP A 46 21.84 1.61 -4.79
C ASP A 46 20.71 1.28 -5.76
N GLN A 47 19.58 2.00 -5.70
CA GLN A 47 18.40 1.74 -6.50
C GLN A 47 18.26 2.76 -7.63
N THR A 48 18.13 2.26 -8.86
CA THR A 48 17.89 3.08 -10.04
C THR A 48 16.40 3.07 -10.39
N LEU A 49 15.82 4.25 -10.52
CA LEU A 49 14.42 4.42 -10.93
C LEU A 49 14.29 4.20 -12.44
N LEU A 50 13.26 3.46 -12.84
CA LEU A 50 12.88 3.22 -14.23
C LEU A 50 11.41 3.54 -14.41
N LEU A 51 11.10 4.77 -14.79
CA LEU A 51 9.72 5.19 -15.09
C LEU A 51 9.41 4.89 -16.55
N ALA A 52 8.92 3.67 -16.79
CA ALA A 52 8.63 3.17 -18.15
C ALA A 52 7.30 3.73 -18.64
N CYS A 53 7.36 4.69 -19.56
CA CYS A 53 6.21 5.42 -20.09
C CYS A 53 5.90 5.03 -21.54
N VAL A 54 4.61 5.03 -21.89
CA VAL A 54 4.14 5.12 -23.28
C VAL A 54 3.54 6.50 -23.47
N VAL A 55 4.03 7.22 -24.48
CA VAL A 55 3.61 8.59 -24.81
C VAL A 55 2.95 8.60 -26.19
N ASP A 56 1.75 9.15 -26.28
CA ASP A 56 1.03 9.38 -27.53
C ASP A 56 0.91 10.88 -27.81
N GLY A 57 1.64 11.36 -28.84
CA GLY A 57 1.85 12.80 -28.99
C GLY A 57 2.61 13.39 -27.80
N GLU A 58 1.95 14.25 -27.04
CA GLU A 58 2.47 14.85 -25.82
C GLU A 58 1.90 14.21 -24.53
N LYS A 59 0.99 13.24 -24.68
CA LYS A 59 0.24 12.67 -23.57
C LYS A 59 0.87 11.34 -23.09
N VAL A 60 1.11 11.24 -21.79
CA VAL A 60 1.47 9.97 -21.16
C VAL A 60 0.19 9.13 -21.01
N VAL A 61 0.12 8.00 -21.71
CA VAL A 61 -1.04 7.10 -21.72
C VAL A 61 -0.84 5.83 -20.90
N ALA A 62 0.41 5.50 -20.56
CA ALA A 62 0.74 4.45 -19.59
C ALA A 62 2.05 4.79 -18.86
N LEU A 63 2.13 4.37 -17.61
CA LEU A 63 3.32 4.46 -16.77
C LEU A 63 3.44 3.21 -15.90
N LEU A 64 4.57 2.52 -16.01
CA LEU A 64 4.95 1.43 -15.13
C LEU A 64 6.14 1.88 -14.27
N PRO A 65 5.91 2.28 -13.00
CA PRO A 65 6.97 2.73 -12.09
C PRO A 65 7.80 1.54 -11.60
N LEU A 66 9.01 1.41 -12.11
CA LEU A 66 9.93 0.34 -11.77
C LEU A 66 11.19 0.89 -11.11
N MET A 67 11.91 0.00 -10.45
CA MET A 67 13.26 0.21 -9.95
C MET A 67 14.15 -0.99 -10.27
N GLN A 68 15.46 -0.76 -10.32
CA GLN A 68 16.48 -1.75 -10.55
C GLN A 68 17.53 -1.63 -9.45
N THR A 69 17.93 -2.77 -8.88
CA THR A 69 18.98 -2.85 -7.85
C THR A 69 20.12 -3.70 -8.41
N GLY A 70 20.95 -3.12 -9.24
CA GLY A 70 22.02 -3.82 -9.93
C GLY A 70 21.56 -5.02 -10.75
N GLY A 71 22.11 -5.25 -11.93
CA GLY A 71 21.76 -6.41 -12.76
C GLY A 71 20.55 -6.21 -13.67
N GLU A 72 19.99 -7.32 -14.16
CA GLU A 72 19.01 -7.39 -15.27
C GLU A 72 17.57 -7.62 -14.78
N HIS A 73 17.28 -7.29 -13.53
CA HIS A 73 15.97 -7.52 -12.91
C HIS A 73 15.30 -6.21 -12.54
N ALA A 74 14.07 -6.00 -13.00
CA ALA A 74 13.26 -4.86 -12.61
C ALA A 74 12.17 -5.26 -11.60
N TYR A 75 11.97 -4.39 -10.63
CA TYR A 75 11.00 -4.53 -9.54
C TYR A 75 10.06 -3.33 -9.51
N PRO A 76 8.88 -3.44 -8.92
CA PRO A 76 7.99 -2.29 -8.76
C PRO A 76 8.60 -1.26 -7.80
N VAL A 77 8.30 0.00 -8.02
CA VAL A 77 8.57 1.06 -7.04
C VAL A 77 7.69 0.81 -5.82
N LYS A 78 8.23 0.07 -4.86
CA LYS A 78 7.53 -0.35 -3.63
C LYS A 78 8.46 -0.55 -2.46
N HIS A 79 7.90 -0.54 -1.25
CA HIS A 79 8.54 -1.07 -0.04
C HIS A 79 7.51 -1.84 0.81
N LEU A 80 7.85 -2.19 2.07
CA LEU A 80 7.02 -3.03 2.93
C LEU A 80 5.61 -2.46 3.22
N TYR A 81 5.39 -1.14 3.06
CA TYR A 81 4.08 -0.50 3.27
C TYR A 81 3.20 -0.44 2.02
N THR A 82 3.74 -0.78 0.85
CA THR A 82 2.96 -0.83 -0.38
C THR A 82 2.06 -2.06 -0.37
N SER A 83 0.75 -1.85 -0.30
CA SER A 83 -0.23 -2.94 -0.23
C SER A 83 -0.91 -3.25 -1.56
N LEU A 84 -0.68 -2.42 -2.57
CA LEU A 84 -1.21 -2.60 -3.91
C LEU A 84 -0.31 -1.90 -4.93
N TYR A 85 -0.15 -2.55 -6.10
CA TYR A 85 0.61 -2.05 -7.23
C TYR A 85 -0.08 -2.43 -8.55
N THR A 86 0.05 -1.62 -9.58
CA THR A 86 -0.49 -1.87 -10.92
C THR A 86 0.32 -1.17 -12.01
N LEU A 87 0.04 -1.49 -13.26
CA LEU A 87 0.35 -0.67 -14.43
C LEU A 87 -0.65 0.51 -14.46
N LEU A 88 -0.16 1.74 -14.35
CA LEU A 88 -1.00 2.92 -14.56
C LEU A 88 -1.25 3.07 -16.06
N ILE A 89 -2.50 2.99 -16.49
CA ILE A 89 -2.87 3.04 -17.91
C ILE A 89 -4.21 3.76 -18.07
N GLU A 90 -4.32 4.59 -19.10
CA GLU A 90 -5.53 5.38 -19.34
C GLU A 90 -6.72 4.50 -19.77
N TYR A 91 -6.46 3.52 -20.61
CA TYR A 91 -7.47 2.59 -21.14
C TYR A 91 -6.93 1.16 -21.07
N SER A 92 -7.46 0.35 -20.16
CA SER A 92 -7.28 -1.09 -20.20
C SER A 92 -7.80 -1.65 -21.51
N GLY A 93 -7.18 -2.71 -22.04
CA GLY A 93 -7.54 -3.31 -23.31
C GLY A 93 -6.90 -2.68 -24.56
N ASN A 94 -6.14 -1.60 -24.42
CA ASN A 94 -5.44 -1.01 -25.56
C ASN A 94 -4.13 -1.78 -25.87
N ARG A 95 -4.23 -2.77 -26.75
CA ARG A 95 -3.11 -3.63 -27.15
C ARG A 95 -1.94 -2.86 -27.76
N GLN A 96 -2.16 -1.72 -28.40
CA GLN A 96 -1.08 -0.92 -28.99
C GLN A 96 -0.22 -0.26 -27.91
N ILE A 97 -0.85 0.21 -26.81
CA ILE A 97 -0.13 0.75 -25.65
C ILE A 97 0.74 -0.35 -25.04
N LEU A 98 0.15 -1.54 -24.79
CA LEU A 98 0.86 -2.66 -24.17
C LEU A 98 2.01 -3.17 -25.06
N ALA A 99 1.80 -3.29 -26.38
CA ALA A 99 2.83 -3.66 -27.32
C ALA A 99 4.00 -2.67 -27.30
N CYS A 100 3.72 -1.36 -27.36
CA CYS A 100 4.73 -0.31 -27.29
C CYS A 100 5.51 -0.36 -25.96
N LEU A 101 4.83 -0.59 -24.84
CA LEU A 101 5.47 -0.74 -23.51
C LEU A 101 6.42 -1.95 -23.49
N ILE A 102 5.97 -3.11 -23.98
CA ILE A 102 6.76 -4.35 -23.94
C ILE A 102 7.97 -4.27 -24.87
N GLU A 103 7.79 -3.74 -26.08
CA GLU A 103 8.90 -3.51 -27.03
C GLU A 103 9.97 -2.57 -26.41
N GLY A 104 9.51 -1.52 -25.74
CA GLY A 104 10.39 -0.60 -25.02
C GLY A 104 11.11 -1.26 -23.85
N LEU A 105 10.43 -2.05 -23.03
CA LEU A 105 11.04 -2.79 -21.92
C LEU A 105 12.10 -3.79 -22.41
N ARG A 106 11.87 -4.46 -23.57
CA ARG A 106 12.84 -5.37 -24.19
C ARG A 106 14.08 -4.68 -24.73
N ALA A 107 13.99 -3.39 -25.06
CA ALA A 107 15.14 -2.60 -25.46
C ALA A 107 16.05 -2.19 -24.27
N LEU A 108 15.55 -2.30 -23.03
CA LEU A 108 16.32 -2.12 -21.81
C LEU A 108 17.09 -3.41 -21.48
N PRO A 109 18.20 -3.33 -20.73
CA PRO A 109 18.96 -4.50 -20.29
C PRO A 109 18.24 -5.23 -19.16
N LEU A 110 17.00 -5.67 -19.41
CA LEU A 110 16.15 -6.34 -18.44
C LEU A 110 15.86 -7.77 -18.88
N HIS A 111 16.23 -8.73 -18.04
CA HIS A 111 15.92 -10.15 -18.23
C HIS A 111 14.60 -10.55 -17.57
N SER A 112 14.25 -9.94 -16.45
CA SER A 112 13.00 -10.24 -15.76
C SER A 112 12.33 -9.01 -15.15
N LEU A 113 11.01 -9.10 -15.08
CA LEU A 113 10.12 -8.14 -14.45
C LEU A 113 9.34 -8.84 -13.34
N GLN A 114 9.36 -8.28 -12.15
CA GLN A 114 8.55 -8.74 -11.03
C GLN A 114 7.60 -7.62 -10.61
N LEU A 115 6.30 -7.87 -10.54
CA LEU A 115 5.29 -6.90 -10.12
C LEU A 115 4.53 -7.44 -8.91
N GLU A 116 4.56 -6.71 -7.80
CA GLU A 116 3.87 -7.06 -6.56
C GLU A 116 3.72 -5.86 -5.63
N PRO A 117 2.73 -5.84 -4.75
CA PRO A 117 1.60 -6.75 -4.66
C PRO A 117 0.50 -6.35 -5.65
N VAL A 118 -0.01 -7.28 -6.42
CA VAL A 118 -1.03 -7.03 -7.45
C VAL A 118 -2.39 -7.61 -7.05
N ALA A 119 -3.48 -7.00 -7.50
CA ALA A 119 -4.81 -7.53 -7.27
C ALA A 119 -5.07 -8.75 -8.17
N GLU A 120 -5.85 -9.72 -7.66
CA GLU A 120 -6.24 -10.91 -8.41
C GLU A 120 -7.00 -10.57 -9.70
N ASN A 121 -7.86 -9.56 -9.62
CA ASN A 121 -8.75 -9.11 -10.69
C ASN A 121 -8.29 -7.82 -11.38
N ASP A 122 -6.99 -7.51 -11.34
CA ASP A 122 -6.42 -6.36 -12.04
C ASP A 122 -6.41 -6.62 -13.55
N LEU A 123 -7.29 -5.93 -14.27
CA LEU A 123 -7.45 -6.11 -15.72
C LEU A 123 -6.20 -5.65 -16.47
N SER A 124 -5.62 -4.52 -16.10
CA SER A 124 -4.44 -3.95 -16.77
C SER A 124 -3.23 -4.88 -16.70
N LEU A 125 -3.02 -5.49 -15.51
CA LEU A 125 -1.94 -6.46 -15.32
C LEU A 125 -2.25 -7.82 -15.95
N HIS A 126 -3.52 -8.21 -16.04
CA HIS A 126 -3.90 -9.43 -16.75
C HIS A 126 -3.62 -9.32 -18.25
N GLU A 127 -3.97 -8.19 -18.84
CA GLU A 127 -3.68 -7.90 -20.25
C GLU A 127 -2.18 -7.73 -20.52
N LEU A 128 -1.44 -7.09 -19.60
CA LEU A 128 0.02 -7.02 -19.67
C LEU A 128 0.64 -8.41 -19.68
N GLU A 129 0.23 -9.31 -18.78
CA GLU A 129 0.70 -10.69 -18.69
C GLU A 129 0.43 -11.47 -19.99
N GLN A 130 -0.78 -11.38 -20.54
CA GLN A 130 -1.15 -12.01 -21.80
C GLN A 130 -0.30 -11.47 -22.96
N THR A 131 -0.12 -10.16 -23.03
CA THR A 131 0.68 -9.53 -24.08
C THR A 131 2.15 -9.91 -23.94
N MET A 132 2.74 -9.88 -22.74
CA MET A 132 4.11 -10.34 -22.50
C MET A 132 4.31 -11.79 -22.92
N THR A 133 3.34 -12.67 -22.62
CA THR A 133 3.39 -14.06 -23.04
C THR A 133 3.41 -14.18 -24.56
N SER A 134 2.61 -13.39 -25.28
CA SER A 134 2.61 -13.37 -26.76
C SER A 134 3.93 -12.84 -27.36
N TYR A 135 4.68 -12.05 -26.60
CA TYR A 135 6.04 -11.58 -26.94
C TYR A 135 7.15 -12.54 -26.48
N GLY A 136 6.81 -13.75 -26.01
CA GLY A 136 7.77 -14.79 -25.67
C GLY A 136 8.30 -14.74 -24.22
N TYR A 137 7.66 -13.99 -23.33
CA TYR A 137 7.95 -14.09 -21.91
C TYR A 137 7.30 -15.33 -21.30
N THR A 138 7.96 -15.92 -20.29
CA THR A 138 7.33 -16.86 -19.37
C THR A 138 6.85 -16.11 -18.15
N CYS A 139 5.54 -16.06 -17.94
CA CYS A 139 4.91 -15.37 -16.83
C CYS A 139 4.30 -16.35 -15.82
N HIS A 140 4.49 -16.08 -14.53
CA HIS A 140 3.94 -16.87 -13.43
C HIS A 140 3.37 -15.97 -12.35
N ARG A 141 2.23 -16.37 -11.75
CA ARG A 141 1.65 -15.73 -10.57
C ARG A 141 1.92 -16.55 -9.33
N TYR A 142 2.36 -15.87 -8.27
CA TYR A 142 2.59 -16.45 -6.95
C TYR A 142 1.73 -15.72 -5.93
N PHE A 143 1.10 -16.48 -5.02
CA PHE A 143 0.37 -15.90 -3.91
C PHE A 143 1.33 -15.10 -3.01
N SER A 144 0.96 -13.85 -2.64
CA SER A 144 1.72 -12.99 -1.72
C SER A 144 1.10 -12.98 -0.33
N PHE A 145 -0.09 -12.45 -0.18
CA PHE A 145 -0.79 -12.36 1.11
C PHE A 145 -2.30 -12.16 0.95
N TYR A 146 -3.02 -12.28 2.08
CA TYR A 146 -4.42 -11.89 2.17
C TYR A 146 -4.55 -10.44 2.61
N ASN A 147 -5.54 -9.74 2.03
CA ASN A 147 -5.97 -8.41 2.41
C ASN A 147 -7.42 -8.49 2.89
N TRP A 148 -7.65 -8.09 4.15
CA TRP A 148 -8.97 -8.05 4.77
C TRP A 148 -9.63 -6.70 4.54
N TYR A 149 -10.90 -6.70 4.15
CA TYR A 149 -11.67 -5.48 3.87
C TYR A 149 -13.14 -5.65 4.23
N HIS A 150 -13.85 -4.54 4.29
CA HIS A 150 -15.28 -4.48 4.50
C HIS A 150 -15.91 -3.45 3.59
N ARG A 151 -17.01 -3.82 2.90
CA ARG A 151 -17.85 -2.89 2.14
C ARG A 151 -18.99 -2.44 3.02
N THR A 152 -19.12 -1.13 3.21
CA THR A 152 -20.09 -0.55 4.12
C THR A 152 -21.52 -0.59 3.57
N ASN A 153 -21.69 -0.56 2.25
CA ASN A 153 -22.98 -0.58 1.56
C ASN A 153 -23.98 0.45 2.14
N GLY A 154 -23.48 1.58 2.69
CA GLY A 154 -24.29 2.63 3.27
C GLY A 154 -24.83 2.34 4.68
N GLU A 155 -24.40 1.26 5.34
CA GLU A 155 -24.78 0.95 6.73
C GLU A 155 -24.27 2.01 7.71
N SER A 156 -24.87 2.10 8.90
CA SER A 156 -24.37 2.88 10.02
C SER A 156 -23.28 2.12 10.78
N PHE A 157 -22.42 2.84 11.53
CA PHE A 157 -21.48 2.18 12.44
C PHE A 157 -22.17 1.28 13.47
N SER A 158 -23.35 1.66 13.93
CA SER A 158 -24.17 0.83 14.83
C SER A 158 -24.53 -0.52 14.21
N ASP A 159 -24.99 -0.53 12.96
CA ASP A 159 -25.34 -1.74 12.21
C ASP A 159 -24.10 -2.58 11.91
N TYR A 160 -23.02 -1.91 11.45
CA TYR A 160 -21.73 -2.54 11.25
C TYR A 160 -21.25 -3.27 12.52
N LEU A 161 -21.26 -2.57 13.67
CA LEU A 161 -20.78 -3.15 14.93
C LEU A 161 -21.71 -4.28 15.42
N ALA A 162 -23.02 -4.15 15.25
CA ALA A 162 -23.98 -5.19 15.58
C ALA A 162 -23.75 -6.49 14.81
N ALA A 163 -23.27 -6.41 13.57
CA ALA A 163 -22.92 -7.54 12.72
C ALA A 163 -21.56 -8.20 13.07
N ARG A 164 -20.74 -7.57 13.93
CA ARG A 164 -19.44 -8.14 14.34
C ARG A 164 -19.60 -9.26 15.38
N PRO A 165 -18.61 -10.14 15.52
CA PRO A 165 -18.61 -11.17 16.55
C PRO A 165 -18.83 -10.60 17.94
N SER A 166 -19.54 -11.32 18.83
CA SER A 166 -19.85 -10.88 20.19
C SER A 166 -18.61 -10.49 21.00
N ARG A 167 -17.46 -11.15 20.73
CA ARG A 167 -16.18 -10.81 21.35
C ARG A 167 -15.73 -9.37 21.05
N VAL A 168 -15.94 -8.87 19.81
CA VAL A 168 -15.61 -7.48 19.43
C VAL A 168 -16.56 -6.52 20.15
N ARG A 169 -17.89 -6.71 19.98
CA ARG A 169 -18.94 -5.85 20.57
C ARG A 169 -18.77 -5.73 22.09
N ASN A 170 -18.62 -6.88 22.77
CA ASN A 170 -18.45 -6.92 24.23
C ASN A 170 -17.13 -6.27 24.67
N THR A 171 -16.05 -6.48 23.91
CA THR A 171 -14.74 -5.88 24.25
C THR A 171 -14.81 -4.37 24.11
N VAL A 172 -15.31 -3.84 23.01
CA VAL A 172 -15.45 -2.38 22.80
C VAL A 172 -16.26 -1.77 23.96
N GLY A 173 -17.51 -2.21 24.17
CA GLY A 173 -18.37 -1.62 25.19
C GLY A 173 -17.85 -1.78 26.62
N ARG A 174 -17.33 -2.96 26.98
CA ARG A 174 -16.80 -3.22 28.33
C ARG A 174 -15.53 -2.41 28.61
N LYS A 175 -14.59 -2.38 27.66
CA LYS A 175 -13.31 -1.70 27.84
C LYS A 175 -13.46 -0.18 27.85
N GLN A 176 -14.34 0.36 27.02
CA GLN A 176 -14.66 1.78 27.02
C GLN A 176 -15.31 2.21 28.34
N ARG A 177 -16.29 1.46 28.87
CA ARG A 177 -16.90 1.73 30.18
C ARG A 177 -15.88 1.61 31.31
N LYS A 178 -14.97 0.60 31.27
CA LYS A 178 -13.91 0.45 32.25
C LYS A 178 -12.97 1.64 32.23
N LEU A 179 -12.49 2.04 31.06
CA LEU A 179 -11.59 3.18 30.89
C LEU A 179 -12.23 4.46 31.42
N LYS A 180 -13.48 4.75 31.02
CA LYS A 180 -14.23 5.94 31.48
C LYS A 180 -14.43 5.98 33.00
N ARG A 181 -14.56 4.83 33.67
CA ARG A 181 -14.76 4.77 35.13
C ARG A 181 -13.46 4.95 35.90
N GLU A 182 -12.33 4.46 35.36
CA GLU A 182 -11.09 4.31 36.10
C GLU A 182 -10.02 5.35 35.74
N GLN A 183 -10.17 6.04 34.59
CA GLN A 183 -9.18 6.97 34.08
C GLN A 183 -9.87 8.16 33.40
N ASP A 184 -9.21 9.31 33.41
CA ASP A 184 -9.53 10.40 32.48
C ASP A 184 -8.96 10.05 31.11
N TYR A 185 -9.80 10.13 30.05
CA TYR A 185 -9.34 9.88 28.70
C TYR A 185 -10.03 10.76 27.67
N ARG A 186 -9.32 11.07 26.61
CA ARG A 186 -9.84 11.75 25.43
C ARG A 186 -9.28 11.14 24.15
N ILE A 187 -9.98 11.34 23.04
CA ILE A 187 -9.51 10.97 21.71
C ILE A 187 -9.45 12.24 20.87
N GLU A 188 -8.33 12.46 20.22
CA GLU A 188 -8.14 13.55 19.26
C GLU A 188 -7.95 13.00 17.87
N LEU A 189 -8.62 13.60 16.88
CA LEU A 189 -8.52 13.25 15.46
C LEU A 189 -7.86 14.40 14.70
N PHE A 190 -6.70 14.15 14.15
CA PHE A 190 -5.93 15.09 13.35
C PHE A 190 -6.15 14.79 11.88
N THR A 191 -6.71 15.76 11.16
CA THR A 191 -6.92 15.71 9.71
C THR A 191 -6.12 16.78 8.99
N LYS A 192 -5.98 17.96 9.64
CA LYS A 192 -5.20 19.14 9.21
C LYS A 192 -4.72 19.90 10.43
N GLY A 193 -3.60 20.60 10.32
CA GLY A 193 -3.03 21.40 11.41
C GLY A 193 -2.48 20.56 12.59
N HIS A 194 -1.68 21.18 13.44
CA HIS A 194 -1.06 20.57 14.64
C HIS A 194 -0.36 19.22 14.38
N LEU A 195 0.09 19.00 13.14
CA LEU A 195 0.60 17.71 12.69
C LEU A 195 1.91 17.33 13.39
N ASP A 196 2.77 18.30 13.67
CA ASP A 196 4.08 18.04 14.31
C ASP A 196 3.89 17.47 15.73
N GLN A 197 2.94 18.02 16.51
CA GLN A 197 2.60 17.46 17.81
C GLN A 197 1.97 16.08 17.71
N ALA A 198 1.03 15.90 16.77
CA ALA A 198 0.39 14.60 16.54
C ALA A 198 1.38 13.51 16.13
N LEU A 199 2.39 13.84 15.32
CA LEU A 199 3.45 12.92 14.92
C LEU A 199 4.41 12.63 16.09
N ALA A 200 4.71 13.62 16.93
CA ALA A 200 5.50 13.41 18.14
C ALA A 200 4.79 12.45 19.11
N ASP A 201 3.49 12.64 19.33
CA ASP A 201 2.68 11.78 20.19
C ASP A 201 2.52 10.37 19.58
N TYR A 202 2.35 10.27 18.24
CA TYR A 202 2.35 8.99 17.53
C TYR A 202 3.67 8.23 17.74
N ARG A 203 4.83 8.91 17.64
CA ARG A 203 6.14 8.31 17.89
C ARG A 203 6.25 7.81 19.33
N ALA A 204 5.87 8.63 20.30
CA ALA A 204 5.91 8.26 21.73
C ALA A 204 5.13 6.96 21.98
N VAL A 205 3.93 6.81 21.39
CA VAL A 205 3.15 5.56 21.48
C VAL A 205 3.84 4.41 20.73
N TYR A 206 4.43 4.69 19.56
CA TYR A 206 5.11 3.67 18.78
C TYR A 206 6.29 3.07 19.53
N ASP A 207 7.13 3.91 20.14
CA ASP A 207 8.30 3.52 20.92
C ASP A 207 7.93 2.75 22.20
N ALA A 208 6.78 3.06 22.80
CA ALA A 208 6.24 2.35 23.96
C ALA A 208 5.45 1.08 23.60
N SER A 209 5.34 0.73 22.31
CA SER A 209 4.60 -0.44 21.84
C SER A 209 5.47 -1.69 21.77
N TRP A 210 4.84 -2.83 21.48
CA TRP A 210 5.53 -4.11 21.25
C TRP A 210 6.24 -4.21 19.89
N LYS A 211 6.08 -3.23 19.03
CA LYS A 211 6.65 -3.25 17.68
C LYS A 211 8.15 -2.95 17.71
N ALA A 212 8.88 -3.51 16.76
CA ALA A 212 10.24 -3.08 16.49
C ALA A 212 10.25 -1.62 16.01
N ASN A 213 11.41 -0.96 16.12
CA ASN A 213 11.58 0.43 15.69
C ASN A 213 11.05 0.66 14.28
N GLU A 214 10.47 1.84 14.03
CA GLU A 214 9.99 2.23 12.72
C GLU A 214 11.16 2.37 11.75
N VAL A 215 11.19 1.50 10.74
CA VAL A 215 12.31 1.44 9.78
C VAL A 215 12.27 2.61 8.79
N PHE A 216 11.07 3.12 8.51
CA PHE A 216 10.86 4.16 7.50
C PHE A 216 10.15 5.38 8.10
N GLU A 217 10.66 5.88 9.22
CA GLU A 217 10.07 7.04 9.92
C GLU A 217 9.91 8.27 8.99
N PRO A 218 10.91 8.68 8.20
CA PRO A 218 10.78 9.81 7.27
C PRO A 218 9.68 9.60 6.22
N PHE A 219 9.45 8.35 5.79
CA PHE A 219 8.35 8.03 4.88
C PHE A 219 6.99 8.21 5.55
N VAL A 220 6.82 7.76 6.80
CA VAL A 220 5.57 7.89 7.56
C VAL A 220 5.23 9.36 7.79
N GLU A 221 6.22 10.17 8.15
CA GLU A 221 6.04 11.62 8.34
C GLU A 221 5.71 12.35 7.04
N GLY A 222 6.46 12.07 5.96
CA GLY A 222 6.21 12.66 4.66
C GLY A 222 4.81 12.30 4.13
N LEU A 223 4.41 11.03 4.30
CA LEU A 223 3.07 10.59 3.94
C LEU A 223 2.00 11.32 4.75
N ALA A 224 2.17 11.47 6.06
CA ALA A 224 1.22 12.18 6.92
C ALA A 224 1.04 13.64 6.49
N LYS A 225 2.13 14.34 6.15
CA LYS A 225 2.12 15.73 5.65
C LYS A 225 1.34 15.83 4.34
N ASN A 226 1.68 15.01 3.36
CA ASN A 226 1.01 15.01 2.05
C ASN A 226 -0.49 14.69 2.17
N LEU A 227 -0.86 13.70 3.01
CA LEU A 227 -2.25 13.34 3.25
C LEU A 227 -3.02 14.41 4.03
N SER A 228 -2.36 15.14 4.91
CA SER A 228 -2.95 16.28 5.63
C SER A 228 -3.29 17.43 4.66
N GLU A 229 -2.39 17.75 3.74
CA GLU A 229 -2.60 18.78 2.71
C GLU A 229 -3.80 18.41 1.82
N SER A 230 -3.91 17.14 1.41
CA SER A 230 -5.02 16.63 0.60
C SER A 230 -6.33 16.44 1.38
N GLY A 231 -6.32 16.56 2.72
CA GLY A 231 -7.48 16.30 3.58
C GLY A 231 -7.81 14.81 3.76
N TRP A 232 -6.90 13.92 3.37
CA TRP A 232 -7.07 12.47 3.41
C TRP A 232 -6.57 11.84 4.72
N LEU A 233 -5.80 12.57 5.52
CA LEU A 233 -5.29 12.06 6.80
C LEU A 233 -6.41 11.83 7.82
N ARG A 234 -6.33 10.70 8.53
CA ARG A 234 -7.09 10.40 9.75
C ARG A 234 -6.10 9.82 10.78
N LEU A 235 -5.34 10.71 11.44
CA LEU A 235 -4.46 10.32 12.54
C LEU A 235 -5.21 10.54 13.84
N ALA A 236 -5.52 9.46 14.56
CA ALA A 236 -6.20 9.53 15.84
C ALA A 236 -5.28 9.09 16.98
N ILE A 237 -5.34 9.83 18.09
CA ILE A 237 -4.59 9.53 19.30
C ILE A 237 -5.55 9.48 20.49
N LEU A 238 -5.45 8.41 21.26
CA LEU A 238 -6.15 8.25 22.53
C LEU A 238 -5.17 8.58 23.65
N TYR A 239 -5.53 9.56 24.45
CA TYR A 239 -4.79 9.98 25.64
C TYR A 239 -5.45 9.42 26.90
N ILE A 240 -4.63 8.95 27.85
CA ILE A 240 -5.06 8.55 29.19
C ILE A 240 -4.27 9.39 30.19
N ASN A 241 -4.96 10.14 31.05
CA ASN A 241 -4.35 11.07 32.00
C ASN A 241 -3.35 12.01 31.32
N ASN A 242 -3.71 12.55 30.17
CA ASN A 242 -2.90 13.39 29.29
C ASN A 242 -1.64 12.75 28.67
N HIS A 243 -1.44 11.43 28.81
CA HIS A 243 -0.37 10.71 28.12
C HIS A 243 -0.92 9.99 26.88
N PRO A 244 -0.23 10.04 25.73
CA PRO A 244 -0.64 9.32 24.54
C PRO A 244 -0.52 7.80 24.79
N ALA A 245 -1.63 7.08 24.67
CA ALA A 245 -1.75 5.67 25.04
C ALA A 245 -2.04 4.74 23.87
N ALA A 246 -2.64 5.26 22.81
CA ALA A 246 -2.78 4.56 21.53
C ALA A 246 -2.80 5.56 20.37
N ALA A 247 -2.27 5.15 19.24
CA ALA A 247 -2.30 5.94 18.01
C ALA A 247 -2.64 5.07 16.81
N GLN A 248 -3.45 5.62 15.90
CA GLN A 248 -3.77 4.96 14.64
C GLN A 248 -3.68 5.97 13.50
N PHE A 249 -2.94 5.59 12.47
CA PHE A 249 -2.80 6.36 11.27
C PHE A 249 -3.57 5.68 10.13
N TRP A 250 -4.65 6.31 9.69
CA TRP A 250 -5.45 5.90 8.56
C TRP A 250 -5.43 6.98 7.49
N PHE A 251 -5.80 6.62 6.29
CA PHE A 251 -6.10 7.60 5.24
C PHE A 251 -7.43 7.27 4.55
N VAL A 252 -8.16 8.33 4.21
CA VAL A 252 -9.46 8.26 3.53
C VAL A 252 -9.36 9.01 2.21
N ALA A 253 -9.44 8.28 1.12
CA ALA A 253 -9.38 8.83 -0.23
C ALA A 253 -10.37 8.08 -1.13
N HIS A 254 -11.09 8.81 -1.98
CA HIS A 254 -11.98 8.27 -3.01
C HIS A 254 -12.94 7.19 -2.48
N GLY A 255 -13.62 7.46 -1.36
CA GLY A 255 -14.57 6.54 -0.75
C GLY A 255 -13.98 5.33 -0.02
N LYS A 256 -12.66 5.28 0.13
CA LYS A 256 -11.96 4.17 0.79
C LYS A 256 -11.18 4.64 2.02
N ALA A 257 -11.39 3.98 3.16
CA ALA A 257 -10.59 4.13 4.37
C ALA A 257 -9.55 3.01 4.43
N SER A 258 -8.27 3.37 4.53
CA SER A 258 -7.17 2.42 4.63
C SER A 258 -6.52 2.52 6.02
N ILE A 259 -6.43 1.39 6.70
CA ILE A 259 -5.88 1.27 8.05
C ILE A 259 -4.38 1.01 7.94
N PHE A 260 -3.59 2.09 8.01
CA PHE A 260 -2.18 2.03 7.70
C PHE A 260 -1.31 1.60 8.89
N LYS A 261 -1.48 2.25 10.04
CA LYS A 261 -0.72 1.95 11.26
C LYS A 261 -1.63 1.89 12.48
N LEU A 262 -1.35 0.92 13.37
CA LEU A 262 -2.01 0.78 14.66
C LEU A 262 -0.96 0.46 15.71
N VAL A 263 -0.92 1.25 16.77
CA VAL A 263 -0.02 1.06 17.90
C VAL A 263 -0.71 1.43 19.21
N TYR A 264 -0.27 0.85 20.31
CA TYR A 264 -0.65 1.26 21.66
C TYR A 264 0.51 1.01 22.63
N ASP A 265 0.59 1.81 23.65
CA ASP A 265 1.52 1.63 24.77
C ASP A 265 1.10 0.42 25.61
N GLU A 266 2.01 -0.54 25.79
CA GLU A 266 1.78 -1.79 26.52
C GLU A 266 1.39 -1.56 28.01
N ALA A 267 1.81 -0.46 28.63
CA ALA A 267 1.41 -0.11 29.99
C ALA A 267 -0.13 0.01 30.15
N TRP A 268 -0.83 0.38 29.08
CA TRP A 268 -2.28 0.56 29.04
C TRP A 268 -3.05 -0.64 28.50
N LYS A 269 -2.39 -1.75 28.18
CA LYS A 269 -2.97 -2.97 27.59
C LYS A 269 -4.25 -3.47 28.26
N ARG A 270 -4.33 -3.33 29.60
CA ARG A 270 -5.50 -3.76 30.40
C ARG A 270 -6.81 -3.06 30.00
N TYR A 271 -6.73 -1.88 29.37
CA TYR A 271 -7.88 -1.12 28.89
C TYR A 271 -8.19 -1.37 27.42
N SER A 272 -7.31 -2.05 26.68
CA SER A 272 -7.42 -2.28 25.22
C SER A 272 -7.59 -0.96 24.43
N PRO A 273 -6.69 0.05 24.61
CA PRO A 273 -6.86 1.37 24.02
C PRO A 273 -6.85 1.34 22.50
N GLY A 274 -6.08 0.44 21.89
CA GLY A 274 -6.08 0.23 20.44
C GLY A 274 -7.44 -0.24 19.90
N THR A 275 -8.18 -1.10 20.65
CA THR A 275 -9.52 -1.53 20.27
C THR A 275 -10.55 -0.39 20.37
N ILE A 276 -10.43 0.44 21.43
CA ILE A 276 -11.32 1.61 21.60
C ILE A 276 -11.07 2.61 20.48
N LEU A 277 -9.81 2.88 20.16
CA LEU A 277 -9.44 3.82 19.10
C LEU A 277 -9.84 3.31 17.71
N LEU A 278 -9.72 1.98 17.47
CA LEU A 278 -10.20 1.35 16.24
C LEU A 278 -11.72 1.53 16.07
N ALA A 279 -12.50 1.29 17.13
CA ALA A 279 -13.95 1.48 17.09
C ALA A 279 -14.33 2.95 16.83
N TYR A 280 -13.61 3.89 17.44
CA TYR A 280 -13.80 5.32 17.19
C TYR A 280 -13.55 5.70 15.72
N LEU A 281 -12.42 5.25 15.15
CA LEU A 281 -12.11 5.56 13.75
C LEU A 281 -13.07 4.86 12.78
N MET A 282 -13.53 3.63 13.08
CA MET A 282 -14.58 2.98 12.32
C MET A 282 -15.87 3.83 12.29
N GLU A 283 -16.29 4.37 13.44
CA GLU A 283 -17.45 5.27 13.51
C GLU A 283 -17.22 6.54 12.68
N GLN A 284 -16.03 7.15 12.76
CA GLN A 284 -15.73 8.34 11.96
C GLN A 284 -15.81 8.06 10.46
N VAL A 285 -15.19 6.99 9.97
CA VAL A 285 -15.14 6.72 8.53
C VAL A 285 -16.48 6.21 7.98
N VAL A 286 -17.26 5.46 8.77
CA VAL A 286 -18.58 4.98 8.36
C VAL A 286 -19.63 6.09 8.43
N ASP A 287 -19.73 6.79 9.58
CA ASP A 287 -20.84 7.72 9.82
C ASP A 287 -20.56 9.15 9.36
N ARG A 288 -19.29 9.58 9.31
CA ARG A 288 -18.92 10.95 8.92
C ARG A 288 -18.35 11.01 7.51
N ASP A 289 -17.32 10.20 7.22
CA ASP A 289 -16.68 10.19 5.90
C ASP A 289 -17.51 9.44 4.85
N LYS A 290 -18.48 8.59 5.29
CA LYS A 290 -19.38 7.82 4.42
C LYS A 290 -18.61 6.98 3.40
N VAL A 291 -17.54 6.32 3.84
CA VAL A 291 -16.72 5.50 2.95
C VAL A 291 -17.48 4.26 2.46
N GLU A 292 -17.17 3.82 1.26
CA GLU A 292 -17.73 2.63 0.63
C GLU A 292 -16.99 1.36 1.01
N GLU A 293 -15.68 1.50 1.33
CA GLU A 293 -14.80 0.37 1.68
C GLU A 293 -13.85 0.76 2.82
N ILE A 294 -13.64 -0.18 3.75
CA ILE A 294 -12.61 -0.10 4.79
C ILE A 294 -11.62 -1.23 4.55
N ASP A 295 -10.32 -0.93 4.49
CA ASP A 295 -9.27 -1.84 4.08
C ASP A 295 -8.17 -1.93 5.14
N PHE A 296 -7.88 -3.15 5.64
CA PHE A 296 -6.82 -3.43 6.60
C PHE A 296 -5.44 -3.63 5.97
N LEU A 297 -5.32 -3.38 4.69
CA LEU A 297 -4.07 -3.48 3.93
C LEU A 297 -3.40 -4.87 4.07
N THR A 298 -2.09 -4.89 4.27
CA THR A 298 -1.30 -6.13 4.27
C THR A 298 -1.51 -6.98 5.51
N GLY A 299 -1.59 -8.30 5.35
CA GLY A 299 -1.49 -9.29 6.41
C GLY A 299 -2.78 -10.03 6.75
N ASN A 300 -2.62 -11.21 7.35
CA ASN A 300 -3.71 -12.12 7.70
C ASN A 300 -3.82 -12.33 9.23
N ASP A 301 -3.56 -11.28 10.00
CA ASP A 301 -3.67 -11.34 11.46
C ASP A 301 -5.08 -11.72 11.90
N ALA A 302 -5.18 -12.63 12.88
CA ALA A 302 -6.45 -13.21 13.32
C ALA A 302 -7.51 -12.17 13.74
N TYR A 303 -7.08 -11.04 14.33
CA TYR A 303 -8.03 -10.02 14.75
C TYR A 303 -8.69 -9.28 13.57
N LYS A 304 -8.05 -9.24 12.38
CA LYS A 304 -8.60 -8.54 11.21
C LYS A 304 -9.91 -9.16 10.72
N GLN A 305 -10.02 -10.50 10.78
CA GLN A 305 -11.26 -11.21 10.44
C GLN A 305 -12.44 -10.87 11.37
N ASP A 306 -12.16 -10.39 12.59
CA ASP A 306 -13.23 -10.00 13.51
C ASP A 306 -13.86 -8.67 13.16
N TRP A 307 -13.08 -7.80 12.54
CA TRP A 307 -13.50 -6.46 12.14
C TRP A 307 -13.94 -6.39 10.69
N MET A 308 -13.43 -7.26 9.83
CA MET A 308 -13.73 -7.26 8.39
C MET A 308 -14.64 -8.43 8.03
N SER A 309 -15.42 -8.26 6.95
CA SER A 309 -16.36 -9.29 6.50
C SER A 309 -15.86 -10.08 5.30
N GLN A 310 -14.83 -9.57 4.63
CA GLN A 310 -14.33 -10.14 3.37
C GLN A 310 -12.81 -10.13 3.35
N ARG A 311 -12.23 -11.01 2.53
CA ARG A 311 -10.81 -10.99 2.22
C ARG A 311 -10.58 -11.24 0.75
N ARG A 312 -9.51 -10.67 0.20
CA ARG A 312 -9.06 -10.86 -1.18
C ARG A 312 -7.57 -11.23 -1.21
N GLN A 313 -7.13 -11.81 -2.29
CA GLN A 313 -5.75 -12.23 -2.46
C GLN A 313 -4.94 -11.13 -3.13
N ARG A 314 -3.66 -11.06 -2.75
CA ARG A 314 -2.64 -10.29 -3.44
C ARG A 314 -1.61 -11.24 -4.01
N TRP A 315 -1.14 -10.92 -5.19
CA TRP A 315 -0.30 -11.80 -5.99
C TRP A 315 1.00 -11.11 -6.37
N ARG A 316 1.96 -11.90 -6.77
CA ARG A 316 3.19 -11.49 -7.43
C ARG A 316 3.13 -12.02 -8.86
N LEU A 317 3.26 -11.14 -9.84
CA LEU A 317 3.47 -11.51 -11.23
C LEU A 317 4.97 -11.46 -11.51
N SER A 318 5.54 -12.56 -12.00
CA SER A 318 6.94 -12.68 -12.39
C SER A 318 7.01 -13.07 -13.87
N CYS A 319 7.64 -12.24 -14.68
CA CYS A 319 7.81 -12.45 -16.13
C CYS A 319 9.30 -12.49 -16.46
N ILE A 320 9.73 -13.52 -17.19
CA ILE A 320 11.10 -13.75 -17.62
C ILE A 320 11.14 -13.72 -19.15
N ASP A 321 12.02 -12.89 -19.73
CA ASP A 321 12.22 -12.86 -21.18
C ASP A 321 13.04 -14.09 -21.60
N ASN A 322 12.45 -14.90 -22.49
CA ASN A 322 13.10 -16.10 -23.02
C ASN A 322 14.01 -15.81 -24.23
N ASN A 323 14.21 -14.55 -24.59
CA ASN A 323 15.07 -14.21 -25.73
C ASN A 323 16.53 -14.58 -25.42
N PRO A 324 17.18 -15.43 -26.29
CA PRO A 324 18.57 -15.84 -26.07
C PRO A 324 19.59 -14.69 -26.06
N GLN A 325 19.25 -13.52 -26.60
CA GLN A 325 20.12 -12.35 -26.62
C GLN A 325 20.16 -11.65 -25.26
N THR A 326 19.06 -11.66 -24.51
CA THR A 326 19.02 -11.16 -23.12
C THR A 326 19.60 -12.17 -22.13
N ALA A 327 19.61 -13.46 -22.44
CA ALA A 327 20.13 -14.53 -21.59
C ALA A 327 21.66 -14.62 -21.52
N ARG A 328 22.41 -13.93 -22.39
CA ARG A 328 23.89 -14.03 -22.48
C ARG A 328 24.65 -13.38 -21.30
N GLY A 329 23.98 -12.64 -20.41
CA GLY A 329 24.57 -12.02 -19.21
C GLY A 329 24.38 -12.81 -17.91
N ILE A 330 23.71 -13.96 -17.93
CA ILE A 330 23.31 -14.63 -16.68
C ILE A 330 24.48 -15.41 -16.11
N ASN A 331 25.00 -14.93 -14.98
CA ASN A 331 25.85 -15.74 -14.09
C ASN A 331 24.93 -16.80 -13.40
N PRO A 332 25.16 -18.13 -13.64
CA PRO A 332 24.28 -19.19 -13.09
C PRO A 332 24.12 -19.15 -11.57
N ILE A 333 24.99 -18.46 -10.86
CA ILE A 333 24.94 -18.26 -9.40
C ILE A 333 23.77 -17.33 -8.99
N SER A 334 23.37 -16.36 -9.83
CA SER A 334 22.24 -15.46 -9.53
C SER A 334 20.89 -16.18 -9.62
N ALA A 335 20.71 -17.07 -10.57
CA ALA A 335 19.50 -17.89 -10.69
C ALA A 335 19.31 -18.83 -9.49
N LEU A 336 20.41 -19.36 -8.92
CA LEU A 336 20.38 -20.20 -7.73
C LEU A 336 20.05 -19.40 -6.45
N ARG A 337 20.51 -18.15 -6.34
CA ARG A 337 20.20 -17.26 -5.21
C ARG A 337 18.73 -16.87 -5.14
N VAL A 338 18.08 -16.62 -6.28
CA VAL A 338 16.64 -16.34 -6.34
C VAL A 338 15.84 -17.55 -5.87
N LYS A 339 16.24 -18.76 -6.28
CA LYS A 339 15.59 -20.02 -5.87
C LYS A 339 15.79 -20.32 -4.37
N LEU A 340 16.95 -20.02 -3.80
CA LEU A 340 17.25 -20.21 -2.38
C LEU A 340 16.56 -19.16 -1.49
N LYS A 341 16.38 -17.91 -1.96
CA LYS A 341 15.65 -16.88 -1.23
C LYS A 341 14.16 -17.21 -1.13
N SER A 342 13.56 -17.72 -2.22
CA SER A 342 12.15 -18.18 -2.22
C SER A 342 11.91 -19.41 -1.31
N LEU A 343 12.92 -20.26 -1.11
CA LEU A 343 12.85 -21.40 -0.20
C LEU A 343 12.99 -21.00 1.27
N LYS A 344 13.82 -19.98 1.58
CA LYS A 344 13.93 -19.44 2.95
C LYS A 344 12.68 -18.70 3.40
N GLU A 345 12.03 -17.95 2.51
CA GLU A 345 10.77 -17.27 2.81
C GLU A 345 9.60 -18.24 3.08
N LYS A 346 9.64 -19.45 2.50
CA LYS A 346 8.66 -20.52 2.80
C LYS A 346 8.84 -21.16 4.19
N VAL A 347 10.01 -21.06 4.78
CA VAL A 347 10.31 -21.61 6.12
C VAL A 347 9.95 -20.61 7.24
N TYR A 348 9.92 -19.31 6.95
CA TYR A 348 9.60 -18.26 7.94
C TYR A 348 8.09 -17.96 8.04
N ASN A 349 7.25 -18.50 7.14
CA ASN A 349 5.79 -18.32 7.11
C ASN A 349 5.00 -19.58 7.49
N ARG A 350 5.62 -20.49 8.25
CA ARG A 350 4.90 -21.60 8.91
C ARG A 350 4.71 -21.36 10.40
#